data_ba5b68337a8bd32790959ce6998ebbcb
#
_entry.id   ba5b68337a8bd32790959ce6998ebbcb
#
_cell.length_a   1.000
_cell.length_b   1.000
_cell.length_c   1.000
_cell.angle_alpha   90.00
_cell.angle_beta   90.00
_cell.angle_gamma   90.00
#
_symmetry.space_group_name_H-M   'P 1'
#
loop_
_entity.id
_entity.type
_entity.pdbx_description
1 polymer ?
#
loop_
_entity_poly.entity_id
_entity_poly.type
_entity_poly.pdbx_seq_one_letter_code
_entity_poly.pdbx_strand_id
1 'polypeptide(L)' 'MDENLYDGYGNLLGIRQRRGDEVYLYDAHGELKGIYDARTDQTFDPHGNFMGVGDLLATLL' A
#
# COMPACT_ATOMS: atom_id res chain seq x y z
N MET A 1 -9.36 8.04 3.51
CA MET A 1 -10.32 6.95 3.24
C MET A 1 -9.57 5.63 3.24
N ASP A 2 -10.10 4.65 3.95
CA ASP A 2 -9.45 3.35 4.10
C ASP A 2 -10.13 2.31 3.22
N GLU A 3 -9.34 1.39 2.67
CA GLU A 3 -9.84 0.30 1.87
C GLU A 3 -9.24 -1.01 2.39
N ASN A 4 -10.11 -1.97 2.71
CA ASN A 4 -9.66 -3.29 3.12
C ASN A 4 -9.48 -4.18 1.90
N LEU A 5 -8.36 -4.91 1.87
CA LEU A 5 -8.04 -5.85 0.81
C LEU A 5 -8.18 -7.27 1.32
N TYR A 6 -8.90 -8.12 0.58
CA TYR A 6 -9.18 -9.50 0.96
C TYR A 6 -8.70 -10.46 -0.11
N ASP A 7 -8.36 -11.70 0.29
CA ASP A 7 -8.09 -12.78 -0.65
C ASP A 7 -9.40 -13.42 -1.14
N GLY A 8 -9.29 -14.43 -2.01
CA GLY A 8 -10.45 -15.11 -2.55
C GLY A 8 -11.27 -15.92 -1.54
N TYR A 9 -10.74 -16.11 -0.32
CA TYR A 9 -11.41 -16.82 0.78
C TYR A 9 -11.99 -15.88 1.82
N GLY A 10 -11.87 -14.55 1.62
CA GLY A 10 -12.38 -13.56 2.55
C GLY A 10 -11.42 -13.23 3.70
N ASN A 11 -10.18 -13.68 3.66
CA ASN A 11 -9.19 -13.33 4.65
C ASN A 11 -8.61 -11.94 4.37
N LEU A 12 -8.46 -11.12 5.40
CA LEU A 12 -7.88 -9.80 5.27
C LEU A 12 -6.40 -9.90 4.90
N LEU A 13 -6.02 -9.34 3.76
CA LEU A 13 -4.63 -9.26 3.32
C LEU A 13 -3.95 -8.00 3.80
N GLY A 14 -4.67 -6.89 3.82
CA GLY A 14 -4.10 -5.61 4.19
C GLY A 14 -5.11 -4.48 4.12
N ILE A 15 -4.63 -3.29 4.44
CA ILE A 15 -5.43 -2.07 4.49
C ILE A 15 -4.68 -0.96 3.78
N ARG A 16 -5.37 -0.29 2.84
CA ARG A 16 -4.85 0.90 2.16
C ARG A 16 -5.45 2.11 2.83
N GLN A 17 -4.61 3.02 3.32
CA GLN A 17 -5.05 4.29 3.90
C GLN A 17 -4.62 5.44 3.01
N ARG A 18 -5.59 6.19 2.50
CA ARG A 18 -5.31 7.36 1.69
C ARG A 18 -5.20 8.60 2.57
N ARG A 19 -4.10 9.33 2.44
CA ARG A 19 -3.84 10.59 3.13
C ARG A 19 -3.36 11.63 2.12
N GLY A 20 -4.26 12.47 1.64
CA GLY A 20 -3.92 13.42 0.60
C GLY A 20 -3.49 12.72 -0.68
N ASP A 21 -2.27 12.99 -1.13
CA ASP A 21 -1.71 12.40 -2.34
C ASP A 21 -0.95 11.10 -2.08
N GLU A 22 -0.92 10.63 -0.83
CA GLU A 22 -0.19 9.42 -0.45
C GLU A 22 -1.15 8.32 -0.04
N VAL A 23 -0.81 7.08 -0.42
CA VAL A 23 -1.52 5.88 0.02
C VAL A 23 -0.54 5.01 0.78
N TYR A 24 -0.90 4.67 2.03
CA TYR A 24 -0.11 3.81 2.89
C TYR A 24 -0.73 2.41 2.87
N LEU A 25 0.10 1.39 2.64
CA LEU A 25 -0.36 -0.01 2.68
C LEU A 25 0.16 -0.69 3.93
N TYR A 26 -0.76 -1.25 4.71
CA TYR A 26 -0.45 -2.07 5.88
C TYR A 26 -0.89 -3.51 5.62
N ASP A 27 -0.18 -4.48 6.19
CA ASP A 27 -0.63 -5.87 6.14
C ASP A 27 -1.75 -6.11 7.18
N ALA A 28 -2.22 -7.37 7.26
CA ALA A 28 -3.29 -7.72 8.19
C ALA A 28 -2.87 -7.59 9.66
N HIS A 29 -1.59 -7.53 9.95
CA HIS A 29 -1.04 -7.35 11.29
C HIS A 29 -0.78 -5.88 11.64
N GLY A 30 -1.06 -4.97 10.70
CA GLY A 30 -0.85 -3.54 10.91
C GLY A 30 0.56 -3.06 10.61
N GLU A 31 1.39 -3.90 9.99
CA GLU A 31 2.75 -3.52 9.64
C GLU A 31 2.77 -2.81 8.29
N LEU A 32 3.46 -1.67 8.21
CA LEU A 32 3.57 -0.90 6.98
C LEU A 32 4.35 -1.68 5.92
N LYS A 33 3.77 -1.82 4.72
CA LYS A 33 4.37 -2.56 3.61
C LYS A 33 4.85 -1.65 2.49
N GLY A 34 4.33 -0.44 2.38
CA GLY A 34 4.77 0.49 1.37
C GLY A 34 3.94 1.75 1.32
N ILE A 35 4.39 2.69 0.49
CA ILE A 35 3.75 3.98 0.31
C ILE A 35 3.74 4.30 -1.18
N TYR A 36 2.56 4.68 -1.70
CA TYR A 36 2.42 5.18 -3.06
C TYR A 36 2.19 6.68 -3.04
N ASP A 37 2.97 7.43 -3.82
CA ASP A 37 2.81 8.88 -3.99
C ASP A 37 2.15 9.16 -5.35
N ALA A 38 0.88 9.59 -5.31
CA ALA A 38 0.11 9.85 -6.52
C ALA A 38 0.61 11.07 -7.29
N ARG A 39 1.28 12.01 -6.63
CA ARG A 39 1.80 13.21 -7.31
C ARG A 39 2.92 12.89 -8.27
N THR A 40 3.75 11.92 -7.91
CA THR A 40 4.91 11.51 -8.71
C THR A 40 4.72 10.16 -9.37
N ASP A 41 3.60 9.48 -9.09
CA ASP A 41 3.29 8.15 -9.60
C ASP A 41 4.40 7.15 -9.26
N GLN A 42 4.85 7.17 -8.02
CA GLN A 42 5.97 6.34 -7.54
C GLN A 42 5.58 5.57 -6.29
N THR A 43 6.07 4.34 -6.19
CA THR A 43 5.88 3.49 -5.02
C THR A 43 7.21 3.30 -4.30
N PHE A 44 7.15 3.37 -2.97
CA PHE A 44 8.30 3.20 -2.08
C PHE A 44 8.05 2.06 -1.10
N ASP A 45 9.13 1.39 -0.67
CA ASP A 45 9.04 0.39 0.39
C ASP A 45 8.90 1.07 1.77
N PRO A 46 8.72 0.30 2.88
CA PRO A 46 8.56 0.92 4.21
C PRO A 46 9.78 1.70 4.69
N HIS A 47 10.94 1.45 4.09
CA HIS A 47 12.19 2.13 4.45
C HIS A 47 12.44 3.37 3.60
N GLY A 48 11.53 3.69 2.67
CA GLY A 48 11.66 4.84 1.79
C GLY A 48 12.44 4.57 0.50
N ASN A 49 12.76 3.32 0.21
CA ASN A 49 13.44 2.97 -1.04
C ASN A 49 12.47 2.95 -2.21
N PHE A 50 12.88 3.51 -3.33
CA PHE A 50 12.07 3.53 -4.54
C PHE A 50 11.88 2.12 -5.09
N MET A 51 10.62 1.74 -5.35
CA MET A 51 10.26 0.43 -5.87
C MET A 51 9.95 0.45 -7.37
N GLY A 52 9.37 1.53 -7.85
CA GLY A 52 9.01 1.64 -9.26
C GLY A 52 7.97 2.72 -9.52
N VAL A 53 7.67 2.92 -10.80
CA VAL A 53 6.66 3.86 -11.28
C VAL A 53 5.30 3.15 -11.30
N GLY A 54 4.24 3.88 -10.93
CA GLY A 54 2.90 3.34 -10.83
C GLY A 54 2.57 2.88 -9.42
N ASP A 55 1.32 2.47 -9.21
CA ASP A 55 0.85 1.93 -7.93
C ASP A 55 1.18 0.43 -7.87
N LEU A 56 2.27 0.10 -7.18
CA LEU A 56 2.75 -1.27 -7.04
C LEU A 56 2.46 -1.85 -5.66
N LEU A 57 1.64 -1.19 -4.85
CA LEU A 57 1.42 -1.60 -3.46
C LEU A 57 0.90 -3.03 -3.33
N ALA A 58 0.00 -3.46 -4.23
CA ALA A 58 -0.56 -4.80 -4.14
C ALA A 58 0.50 -5.90 -4.28
N THR A 59 1.64 -5.61 -4.91
CA THR A 59 2.72 -6.59 -5.06
C THR A 59 3.53 -6.78 -3.78
N LEU A 60 3.31 -5.92 -2.78
CA LEU A 60 4.05 -5.96 -1.51
C LEU A 60 3.35 -6.79 -0.43
N LEU A 61 2.17 -7.31 -0.72
CA LEU A 61 1.42 -8.17 0.21
C LEU A 61 1.78 -9.64 0.11
#